data_a3e07b060c15eebb580d4f79524aaff2
#
_entry.id   a3e07b060c15eebb580d4f79524aaff2
#
_cell.length_a   1.000
_cell.length_b   1.000
_cell.length_c   1.000
_cell.angle_alpha   90.00
_cell.angle_beta   90.00
_cell.angle_gamma   90.00
#
_symmetry.space_group_name_H-M   'P 1'
#
loop_
_entity.id
_entity.type
_entity.pdbx_description
1 polymer ?
#
loop_
_entity_poly.entity_id
_entity_poly.type
_entity_poly.pdbx_seq_one_letter_code
_entity_poly.pdbx_strand_id
1 'polypeptide(L)'
;MNMDHVYNKRDPRSIEAYAQQLIGKTFNDVIEYAVENKIAQETRVKFYGNKARKGGLGNLLEELYFGYKANSDQEADFAEAGVELKATPYEYTKKGKLRAGERLVITMIGYDAPFEQDFYKSNLWNKIRMILIVYYWRNKQLKNNLLYKI
;
A
#
# COMPACT_ATOMS: atom_id res chain seq x y z
N MET A 1 -1.14 12.60 -15.41
CA MET A 1 -1.73 13.57 -14.46
C MET A 1 -0.74 13.83 -13.34
N ASN A 2 -0.49 15.08 -13.00
CA ASN A 2 0.33 15.37 -11.83
C ASN A 2 -0.54 15.18 -10.57
N MET A 3 -0.19 14.22 -9.72
CA MET A 3 -0.95 13.89 -8.50
C MET A 3 -0.92 14.99 -7.44
N ASP A 4 -0.02 15.96 -7.57
CA ASP A 4 0.12 17.06 -6.59
C ASP A 4 -1.14 17.94 -6.46
N HIS A 5 -2.06 17.85 -7.44
CA HIS A 5 -3.36 18.52 -7.38
C HIS A 5 -4.46 17.68 -6.71
N VAL A 6 -4.23 16.39 -6.48
CA VAL A 6 -5.23 15.48 -5.92
C VAL A 6 -5.10 15.38 -4.41
N TYR A 7 -3.87 15.29 -3.91
CA TYR A 7 -3.55 15.29 -2.49
C TYR A 7 -2.12 15.79 -2.26
N ASN A 8 -1.82 16.26 -1.05
CA ASN A 8 -0.49 16.74 -0.68
C ASN A 8 0.36 15.59 -0.11
N LYS A 9 1.35 15.13 -0.87
CA LYS A 9 2.27 14.05 -0.49
C LYS A 9 3.16 14.37 0.72
N ARG A 10 3.24 15.64 1.13
CA ARG A 10 4.07 16.12 2.25
C ARG A 10 3.28 16.21 3.56
N ASP A 11 1.95 16.10 3.48
CA ASP A 11 1.07 16.23 4.63
C ASP A 11 0.44 14.86 4.96
N PRO A 12 0.77 14.25 6.10
CA PRO A 12 0.19 12.99 6.53
C PRO A 12 -1.33 12.98 6.58
N ARG A 13 -1.95 14.10 6.96
CA ARG A 13 -3.42 14.22 7.03
C ARG A 13 -4.04 14.23 5.65
N SER A 14 -3.39 14.87 4.69
CA SER A 14 -3.84 14.86 3.29
C SER A 14 -3.72 13.47 2.68
N ILE A 15 -2.65 12.75 2.98
CA ILE A 15 -2.43 11.36 2.56
C ILE A 15 -3.53 10.45 3.14
N GLU A 16 -3.82 10.57 4.45
CA GLU A 16 -4.86 9.81 5.13
C GLU A 16 -6.24 10.10 4.55
N ALA A 17 -6.60 11.36 4.39
CA ALA A 17 -7.91 11.78 3.84
C ALA A 17 -8.10 11.23 2.41
N TYR A 18 -7.05 11.22 1.60
CA TYR A 18 -7.09 10.63 0.28
C TYR A 18 -7.24 9.12 0.33
N ALA A 19 -6.52 8.44 1.24
CA ALA A 19 -6.63 7.00 1.45
C ALA A 19 -8.02 6.58 1.92
N GLN A 20 -8.72 7.39 2.71
CA GLN A 20 -10.08 7.10 3.18
C GLN A 20 -11.09 6.97 2.04
N GLN A 21 -10.83 7.56 0.88
CA GLN A 21 -11.68 7.42 -0.31
C GLN A 21 -11.63 6.00 -0.92
N LEU A 22 -10.67 5.18 -0.50
CA LEU A 22 -10.58 3.77 -0.89
C LEU A 22 -11.61 2.88 -0.18
N ILE A 23 -12.16 3.32 0.94
CA ILE A 23 -13.09 2.52 1.74
C ILE A 23 -14.29 2.10 0.91
N GLY A 24 -14.55 0.80 0.86
CA GLY A 24 -15.61 0.18 0.07
C GLY A 24 -15.29 -0.04 -1.41
N LYS A 25 -14.14 0.42 -1.89
CA LYS A 25 -13.65 0.15 -3.24
C LYS A 25 -12.99 -1.22 -3.31
N THR A 26 -12.90 -1.76 -4.53
CA THR A 26 -12.08 -2.93 -4.83
C THR A 26 -10.75 -2.50 -5.47
N PHE A 27 -9.78 -3.40 -5.52
CA PHE A 27 -8.55 -3.13 -6.28
C PHE A 27 -8.82 -2.96 -7.78
N ASN A 28 -9.88 -3.60 -8.30
CA ASN A 28 -10.30 -3.36 -9.68
C ASN A 28 -10.80 -1.94 -9.89
N ASP A 29 -11.55 -1.37 -8.95
CA ASP A 29 -11.97 0.03 -9.00
C ASP A 29 -10.76 0.98 -9.01
N VAL A 30 -9.68 0.64 -8.30
CA VAL A 30 -8.42 1.41 -8.33
C VAL A 30 -7.77 1.37 -9.72
N ILE A 31 -7.78 0.22 -10.38
CA ILE A 31 -7.28 0.09 -11.76
C ILE A 31 -8.10 0.96 -12.71
N GLU A 32 -9.42 0.89 -12.63
CA GLU A 32 -10.33 1.72 -13.45
C GLU A 32 -10.09 3.21 -13.23
N TYR A 33 -9.99 3.63 -11.97
CA TYR A 33 -9.64 5.00 -11.60
C TYR A 33 -8.31 5.47 -12.20
N ALA A 34 -7.28 4.61 -12.17
CA ALA A 34 -5.97 4.93 -12.74
C ALA A 34 -6.01 5.10 -14.26
N VAL A 35 -6.82 4.30 -14.95
CA VAL A 35 -7.05 4.42 -16.39
C VAL A 35 -7.75 5.74 -16.73
N GLU A 36 -8.86 6.02 -16.06
CA GLU A 36 -9.66 7.23 -16.30
C GLU A 36 -8.87 8.52 -16.06
N ASN A 37 -8.03 8.52 -15.03
CA ASN A 37 -7.25 9.68 -14.62
C ASN A 37 -5.83 9.71 -15.21
N LYS A 38 -5.46 8.74 -16.05
CA LYS A 38 -4.12 8.62 -16.65
C LYS A 38 -2.97 8.73 -15.65
N ILE A 39 -3.16 8.11 -14.46
CA ILE A 39 -2.20 8.18 -13.35
C ILE A 39 -0.92 7.41 -13.67
N ALA A 40 -1.05 6.27 -14.35
CA ALA A 40 0.07 5.42 -14.70
C ALA A 40 0.09 5.10 -16.19
N GLN A 41 1.25 4.67 -16.69
CA GLN A 41 1.38 4.21 -18.07
C GLN A 41 0.49 2.97 -18.30
N GLU A 42 -0.08 2.85 -19.48
CA GLU A 42 -0.98 1.76 -19.87
C GLU A 42 -0.36 0.36 -19.66
N THR A 43 0.94 0.24 -19.86
CA THR A 43 1.70 -0.98 -19.61
C THR A 43 1.67 -1.39 -18.14
N ARG A 44 1.73 -0.43 -17.20
CA ARG A 44 1.64 -0.67 -15.75
C ARG A 44 0.23 -1.06 -15.34
N VAL A 45 -0.77 -0.42 -15.89
CA VAL A 45 -2.17 -0.79 -15.66
C VAL A 45 -2.44 -2.24 -16.10
N LYS A 46 -2.00 -2.62 -17.29
CA LYS A 46 -2.11 -4.00 -17.79
C LYS A 46 -1.34 -5.00 -16.92
N PHE A 47 -0.19 -4.60 -16.39
CA PHE A 47 0.61 -5.43 -15.50
C PHE A 47 -0.13 -5.83 -14.22
N TYR A 48 -0.80 -4.88 -13.57
CA TYR A 48 -1.58 -5.15 -12.35
C TYR A 48 -2.91 -5.85 -12.62
N GLY A 49 -3.48 -5.67 -13.81
CA GLY A 49 -4.67 -6.40 -14.25
C GLY A 49 -4.45 -7.90 -14.46
N ASN A 50 -3.19 -8.35 -14.50
CA ASN A 50 -2.86 -9.75 -14.69
C ASN A 50 -2.78 -10.49 -13.34
N LYS A 51 -3.71 -11.43 -13.11
CA LYS A 51 -4.04 -12.11 -11.84
C LYS A 51 -2.93 -12.87 -11.12
N ALA A 52 -1.74 -12.99 -11.69
CA ALA A 52 -0.77 -14.02 -11.30
C ALA A 52 0.27 -13.60 -10.23
N ARG A 53 0.22 -12.42 -9.64
CA ARG A 53 1.32 -11.94 -8.78
C ARG A 53 0.97 -11.86 -7.30
N LYS A 54 1.62 -12.71 -6.49
CA LYS A 54 1.74 -12.56 -5.04
C LYS A 54 2.43 -11.22 -4.71
N GLY A 55 1.91 -10.47 -3.75
CA GLY A 55 2.51 -9.22 -3.25
C GLY A 55 2.18 -7.98 -4.08
N GLY A 56 1.40 -8.11 -5.15
CA GLY A 56 1.10 -7.01 -6.06
C GLY A 56 0.11 -5.96 -5.57
N LEU A 57 -0.72 -6.24 -4.55
CA LEU A 57 -1.80 -5.34 -4.14
C LEU A 57 -1.27 -4.06 -3.46
N GLY A 58 -0.23 -4.16 -2.64
CA GLY A 58 0.44 -3.00 -2.06
C GLY A 58 1.03 -2.10 -3.14
N ASN A 59 1.83 -2.68 -4.03
CA ASN A 59 2.45 -1.96 -5.14
C ASN A 59 1.40 -1.36 -6.09
N LEU A 60 0.27 -2.04 -6.28
CA LEU A 60 -0.86 -1.52 -7.06
C LEU A 60 -1.37 -0.21 -6.45
N LEU A 61 -1.58 -0.15 -5.15
CA LEU A 61 -1.98 1.08 -4.47
C LEU A 61 -0.92 2.18 -4.61
N GLU A 62 0.35 1.84 -4.39
CA GLU A 62 1.45 2.79 -4.53
C GLU A 62 1.48 3.43 -5.92
N GLU A 63 1.47 2.61 -6.97
CA GLU A 63 1.64 3.09 -8.34
C GLU A 63 0.35 3.64 -8.96
N LEU A 64 -0.79 2.95 -8.76
CA LEU A 64 -2.04 3.27 -9.46
C LEU A 64 -2.97 4.20 -8.68
N TYR A 65 -2.86 4.26 -7.36
CA TYR A 65 -3.68 5.14 -6.54
C TYR A 65 -2.89 6.37 -6.08
N PHE A 66 -1.78 6.14 -5.39
CA PHE A 66 -0.96 7.22 -4.84
C PHE A 66 0.00 7.84 -5.87
N GLY A 67 0.21 7.18 -7.02
CA GLY A 67 0.94 7.73 -8.15
C GLY A 67 2.45 7.86 -7.94
N TYR A 68 3.07 6.98 -7.16
CA TYR A 68 4.51 6.90 -7.05
C TYR A 68 5.04 5.51 -7.38
N LYS A 69 6.30 5.43 -7.78
CA LYS A 69 6.92 4.15 -8.12
C LYS A 69 7.31 3.41 -6.87
N ALA A 70 6.80 2.18 -6.72
CA ALA A 70 7.26 1.29 -5.67
C ALA A 70 8.77 1.08 -5.76
N ASN A 71 9.45 1.26 -4.65
CA ASN A 71 10.88 1.05 -4.52
C ASN A 71 11.18 0.19 -3.27
N SER A 72 12.41 -0.27 -3.17
CA SER A 72 12.92 -1.02 -2.01
C SER A 72 13.83 -0.17 -1.13
N ASP A 73 13.75 1.14 -1.22
CA ASP A 73 14.60 2.05 -0.50
C ASP A 73 14.36 1.98 1.01
N GLN A 74 15.36 2.37 1.77
CA GLN A 74 15.28 2.42 3.23
C GLN A 74 14.44 3.59 3.75
N GLU A 75 14.07 4.52 2.89
CA GLU A 75 13.18 5.61 3.20
C GLU A 75 11.71 5.18 3.23
N ALA A 76 10.89 5.93 3.93
CA ALA A 76 9.44 5.75 3.92
C ALA A 76 8.87 6.04 2.52
N ASP A 77 7.76 5.41 2.17
CA ASP A 77 7.12 5.54 0.85
C ASP A 77 6.76 7.00 0.51
N PHE A 78 6.23 7.74 1.48
CA PHE A 78 6.06 9.18 1.40
C PHE A 78 7.21 9.86 2.16
N ALA A 79 8.38 9.92 1.55
CA ALA A 79 9.62 10.34 2.20
C ALA A 79 9.50 11.71 2.88
N GLU A 80 8.91 12.71 2.21
CA GLU A 80 8.76 14.07 2.75
C GLU A 80 7.79 14.15 3.93
N ALA A 81 6.76 13.29 3.97
CA ALA A 81 5.83 13.19 5.10
C ALA A 81 6.31 12.22 6.18
N GLY A 82 7.27 11.35 5.85
CA GLY A 82 7.74 10.28 6.73
C GLY A 82 6.71 9.19 6.97
N VAL A 83 5.82 8.94 6.02
CA VAL A 83 4.75 7.93 6.09
C VAL A 83 5.12 6.73 5.26
N GLU A 84 5.10 5.56 5.88
CA GLU A 84 5.19 4.26 5.21
C GLU A 84 3.80 3.73 4.87
N LEU A 85 3.56 3.25 3.67
CA LEU A 85 2.32 2.60 3.26
C LEU A 85 2.43 1.09 3.44
N LYS A 86 1.43 0.50 4.07
CA LYS A 86 1.28 -0.95 4.15
C LYS A 86 -0.14 -1.36 3.77
N ALA A 87 -0.26 -2.35 2.90
CA ALA A 87 -1.52 -3.02 2.62
C ALA A 87 -1.50 -4.41 3.25
N THR A 88 -2.52 -4.75 4.01
CA THR A 88 -2.58 -6.04 4.71
C THR A 88 -4.00 -6.59 4.74
N PRO A 89 -4.16 -7.92 4.52
CA PRO A 89 -5.47 -8.54 4.55
C PRO A 89 -5.99 -8.77 5.97
N TYR A 90 -7.30 -8.68 6.11
CA TYR A 90 -8.03 -9.30 7.20
C TYR A 90 -8.98 -10.39 6.66
N GLU A 91 -9.38 -11.29 7.52
CA GLU A 91 -10.25 -12.42 7.19
C GLU A 91 -11.30 -12.62 8.27
N TYR A 92 -12.38 -13.27 7.90
CA TYR A 92 -13.34 -13.82 8.88
C TYR A 92 -13.09 -15.31 9.07
N THR A 93 -13.08 -15.74 10.33
CA THR A 93 -13.07 -17.17 10.67
C THR A 93 -14.39 -17.83 10.30
N LYS A 94 -14.45 -19.17 10.29
CA LYS A 94 -15.71 -19.91 10.09
C LYS A 94 -16.81 -19.52 11.10
N LYS A 95 -16.43 -19.02 12.27
CA LYS A 95 -17.35 -18.52 13.33
C LYS A 95 -17.67 -17.03 13.18
N GLY A 96 -17.31 -16.39 12.07
CA GLY A 96 -17.56 -14.97 11.83
C GLY A 96 -16.68 -14.00 12.62
N LYS A 97 -15.62 -14.46 13.28
CA LYS A 97 -14.70 -13.58 14.00
C LYS A 97 -13.64 -13.01 13.06
N LEU A 98 -13.38 -11.72 13.21
CA LEU A 98 -12.32 -11.01 12.51
C LEU A 98 -10.95 -11.48 12.99
N ARG A 99 -10.02 -11.64 12.04
CA ARG A 99 -8.60 -11.93 12.33
C ARG A 99 -7.68 -11.30 11.29
N ALA A 100 -6.42 -11.10 11.64
CA ALA A 100 -5.38 -10.77 10.67
C ALA A 100 -5.23 -11.90 9.65
N GLY A 101 -5.11 -11.55 8.38
CA GLY A 101 -4.92 -12.53 7.30
C GLY A 101 -3.48 -13.01 7.16
N GLU A 102 -2.53 -12.16 7.53
CA GLU A 102 -1.10 -12.47 7.49
C GLU A 102 -0.32 -11.60 8.47
N ARG A 103 0.97 -11.89 8.64
CA ARG A 103 1.89 -11.03 9.38
C ARG A 103 2.23 -9.80 8.56
N LEU A 104 2.24 -8.64 9.20
CA LEU A 104 2.69 -7.41 8.59
C LEU A 104 4.22 -7.35 8.61
N VAL A 105 4.83 -7.43 7.44
CA VAL A 105 6.28 -7.24 7.30
C VAL A 105 6.58 -5.75 7.28
N ILE A 106 7.36 -5.28 8.24
CA ILE A 106 7.74 -3.87 8.36
C ILE A 106 8.92 -3.56 7.45
N THR A 107 10.03 -4.28 7.66
CA THR A 107 11.26 -4.11 6.87
C THR A 107 12.09 -5.38 6.93
N MET A 108 13.00 -5.52 5.97
CA MET A 108 14.04 -6.55 5.98
C MET A 108 15.31 -5.94 6.53
N ILE A 109 15.95 -6.63 7.48
CA ILE A 109 17.26 -6.25 8.02
C ILE A 109 18.28 -7.20 7.38
N GLY A 110 19.22 -6.63 6.61
CA GLY A 110 20.32 -7.39 6.02
C GLY A 110 21.29 -7.90 7.11
N TYR A 111 21.93 -9.04 6.84
CA TYR A 111 22.93 -9.60 7.74
C TYR A 111 24.09 -8.63 8.02
N ASP A 112 24.43 -7.80 7.04
CA ASP A 112 25.52 -6.84 7.09
C ASP A 112 25.05 -5.42 7.45
N ALA A 113 23.78 -5.27 7.87
CA ALA A 113 23.26 -3.96 8.21
C ALA A 113 24.02 -3.36 9.40
N PRO A 114 24.47 -2.09 9.30
CA PRO A 114 25.11 -1.42 10.43
C PRO A 114 24.19 -1.41 11.65
N PHE A 115 24.73 -1.74 12.81
CA PHE A 115 23.99 -1.70 14.06
C PHE A 115 23.95 -0.25 14.57
N GLU A 116 22.73 0.33 14.55
CA GLU A 116 22.51 1.65 15.16
C GLU A 116 22.06 1.43 16.62
N GLN A 117 22.85 1.97 17.55
CA GLN A 117 22.57 1.84 18.99
C GLN A 117 21.39 2.71 19.44
N ASP A 118 21.21 3.87 18.79
CA ASP A 118 20.07 4.74 19.07
C ASP A 118 18.91 4.39 18.15
N PHE A 119 17.90 3.74 18.72
CA PHE A 119 16.69 3.32 17.98
C PHE A 119 16.08 4.48 17.18
N TYR A 120 16.02 5.67 17.75
CA TYR A 120 15.40 6.84 17.10
C TYR A 120 16.21 7.41 15.92
N LYS A 121 17.45 6.96 15.75
CA LYS A 121 18.29 7.27 14.58
C LYS A 121 18.32 6.13 13.57
N SER A 122 17.70 5.01 13.88
CA SER A 122 17.72 3.81 13.03
C SER A 122 16.84 3.96 11.79
N ASN A 123 17.21 3.23 10.73
CA ASN A 123 16.36 3.09 9.54
C ASN A 123 15.01 2.45 9.88
N LEU A 124 14.99 1.55 10.87
CA LEU A 124 13.75 0.95 11.34
C LEU A 124 12.80 2.03 11.89
N TRP A 125 13.28 2.91 12.76
CA TRP A 125 12.46 4.00 13.26
C TRP A 125 11.92 4.89 12.16
N ASN A 126 12.75 5.25 11.17
CA ASN A 126 12.31 6.06 10.04
C ASN A 126 11.16 5.43 9.26
N LYS A 127 11.12 4.10 9.17
CA LYS A 127 10.04 3.37 8.50
C LYS A 127 8.79 3.16 9.35
N ILE A 128 8.91 3.04 10.67
CA ILE A 128 7.76 2.68 11.52
C ILE A 128 7.16 3.84 12.29
N ARG A 129 7.82 4.99 12.32
CA ARG A 129 7.36 6.15 13.11
C ARG A 129 5.97 6.65 12.71
N MET A 130 5.58 6.43 11.46
CA MET A 130 4.25 6.72 10.95
C MET A 130 3.91 5.77 9.83
N ILE A 131 2.89 4.95 10.01
CA ILE A 131 2.45 3.95 9.04
C ILE A 131 0.99 4.20 8.68
N LEU A 132 0.72 4.33 7.39
CA LEU A 132 -0.63 4.27 6.84
C LEU A 132 -0.93 2.82 6.49
N ILE A 133 -1.88 2.22 7.19
CA ILE A 133 -2.28 0.83 6.93
C ILE A 133 -3.60 0.82 6.17
N VAL A 134 -3.58 0.23 4.98
CA VAL A 134 -4.77 -0.05 4.18
C VAL A 134 -5.17 -1.50 4.40
N TYR A 135 -6.26 -1.71 5.10
CA TYR A 135 -6.82 -3.04 5.31
C TYR A 135 -7.73 -3.42 4.17
N TYR A 136 -7.65 -4.68 3.72
CA TYR A 136 -8.57 -5.22 2.72
C TYR A 136 -9.09 -6.60 3.13
N TRP A 137 -10.34 -6.88 2.78
CA TRP A 137 -10.97 -8.15 3.09
C TRP A 137 -10.55 -9.23 2.11
N ARG A 138 -9.73 -10.18 2.57
CA ARG A 138 -9.40 -11.37 1.80
C ARG A 138 -10.52 -12.39 1.89
N ASN A 139 -11.51 -12.24 1.01
CA ASN A 139 -12.60 -13.19 0.88
C ASN A 139 -12.15 -14.41 0.05
N LYS A 140 -11.93 -15.53 0.72
CA LYS A 140 -11.45 -16.78 0.10
C LYS A 140 -12.41 -17.40 -0.93
N GLN A 141 -13.67 -16.98 -0.95
CA GLN A 141 -14.63 -17.39 -1.96
C GLN A 141 -14.38 -16.73 -3.31
N LEU A 142 -13.70 -15.58 -3.32
CA LEU A 142 -13.35 -14.88 -4.54
C LEU A 142 -12.09 -15.46 -5.15
N LYS A 143 -12.16 -15.87 -6.41
CA LYS A 143 -11.00 -16.39 -7.16
C LYS A 143 -10.06 -15.28 -7.65
N ASN A 144 -10.55 -14.04 -7.72
CA ASN A 144 -9.83 -12.88 -8.20
C ASN A 144 -9.56 -11.93 -7.04
N ASN A 145 -8.28 -11.76 -6.68
CA ASN A 145 -7.86 -10.86 -5.60
C ASN A 145 -8.12 -9.37 -5.90
N LEU A 146 -8.28 -8.99 -7.18
CA LEU A 146 -8.66 -7.63 -7.55
C LEU A 146 -10.10 -7.27 -7.10
N LEU A 147 -10.90 -8.25 -6.76
CA LEU A 147 -12.26 -8.05 -6.22
C LEU A 147 -12.29 -7.95 -4.69
N TYR A 148 -11.15 -8.07 -4.01
CA TYR A 148 -11.08 -7.81 -2.58
C TYR A 148 -11.43 -6.35 -2.29
N LYS A 149 -12.25 -6.15 -1.25
CA LYS A 149 -12.66 -4.81 -0.80
C LYS A 149 -11.70 -4.22 0.22
N ILE A 150 -11.44 -2.97 0.03
CA ILE A 150 -10.69 -2.11 0.95
C ILE A 150 -11.65 -1.50 1.97
#